data_c0535d7c74a0b85c4765c4729c1c1a49
#
_entry.id   c0535d7c74a0b85c4765c4729c1c1a49
#
_cell.length_a   1.000
_cell.length_b   1.000
_cell.length_c   1.000
_cell.angle_alpha   90.00
_cell.angle_beta   90.00
_cell.angle_gamma   90.00
#
_symmetry.space_group_name_H-M   'P 1'
#
loop_
_entity.id
_entity.type
_entity.pdbx_description
1 polymer ?
#
loop_
_entity_poly.entity_id
_entity_poly.type
_entity_poly.pdbx_seq_one_letter_code
_entity_poly.pdbx_strand_id
1 'polypeptide(L)'
;DCGKDVSTLNTILAKNEMKNMNVIFGPMHQQQIKPLSTFAEKNDIRLVIPFSSKGEEVFNNPAIYQINTPQSYLYSEVYEHFTRQFPNAHVIFIEPTSEDKEKAEFISGMKQELKSKGMSMKTVNENATKDMLKEALRSDKDNIFIPTSGKNVMLIKILPQLILLVRDTPEQNIHLFGYPEWQTYTRDHLESFFELDTYFYSSFYTNTLFPAAIQFTNNYHKWYSKDLVSKFPSYGMLGFDTGFFFLKGLSRYGSELENNLPKMNLTPIQTGFKFERVNNWGGFINKKVFFIRFTKNFELVKLDFE
;
A
#
# COMPACT_ATOMS: atom_id res chain seq x y z
N ASP A 1 -13.27 -10.31 23.88
CA ASP A 1 -12.75 -8.96 23.68
C ASP A 1 -11.83 -8.60 24.84
N CYS A 2 -10.58 -8.21 24.56
CA CYS A 2 -9.61 -7.78 25.57
C CYS A 2 -9.50 -6.25 25.66
N GLY A 3 -10.25 -5.49 24.88
CA GLY A 3 -10.16 -4.04 24.83
C GLY A 3 -8.72 -3.57 24.59
N LYS A 4 -8.33 -2.48 25.27
CA LYS A 4 -6.97 -1.93 25.21
C LYS A 4 -6.06 -2.45 26.32
N ASP A 5 -6.61 -3.15 27.30
CA ASP A 5 -5.91 -3.49 28.52
C ASP A 5 -5.06 -4.75 28.36
N VAL A 6 -3.78 -4.65 28.72
CA VAL A 6 -2.83 -5.77 28.67
C VAL A 6 -3.13 -6.80 29.78
N SER A 7 -3.67 -6.39 30.92
CA SER A 7 -4.01 -7.33 32.00
C SER A 7 -5.15 -8.25 31.60
N THR A 8 -6.18 -7.70 30.95
CA THR A 8 -7.28 -8.47 30.38
C THR A 8 -6.79 -9.43 29.29
N LEU A 9 -5.88 -8.98 28.41
CA LEU A 9 -5.23 -9.87 27.45
C LEU A 9 -4.53 -11.04 28.15
N ASN A 10 -3.70 -10.77 29.16
CA ASN A 10 -2.96 -11.80 29.88
C ASN A 10 -3.90 -12.82 30.57
N THR A 11 -5.03 -12.37 31.09
CA THR A 11 -6.06 -13.26 31.64
C THR A 11 -6.65 -14.20 30.57
N ILE A 12 -6.85 -13.68 29.36
CA ILE A 12 -7.32 -14.51 28.22
C ILE A 12 -6.25 -15.50 27.80
N LEU A 13 -4.99 -15.07 27.66
CA LEU A 13 -3.87 -15.92 27.26
C LEU A 13 -3.56 -17.04 28.28
N ALA A 14 -3.93 -16.85 29.55
CA ALA A 14 -3.77 -17.86 30.60
C ALA A 14 -4.73 -19.06 30.45
N LYS A 15 -5.78 -18.95 29.65
CA LYS A 15 -6.73 -20.03 29.39
C LYS A 15 -6.09 -21.16 28.60
N ASN A 16 -6.38 -22.39 28.96
CA ASN A 16 -5.81 -23.58 28.31
C ASN A 16 -6.18 -23.68 26.82
N GLU A 17 -7.37 -23.21 26.44
CA GLU A 17 -7.87 -23.23 25.07
C GLU A 17 -6.99 -22.37 24.15
N MET A 18 -6.40 -21.29 24.66
CA MET A 18 -5.53 -20.41 23.90
C MET A 18 -4.24 -21.08 23.43
N LYS A 19 -3.73 -22.06 24.19
CA LYS A 19 -2.49 -22.78 23.86
C LYS A 19 -2.64 -23.74 22.69
N ASN A 20 -3.87 -24.12 22.35
CA ASN A 20 -4.20 -25.08 21.30
C ASN A 20 -4.66 -24.39 19.99
N MET A 21 -4.50 -23.09 19.88
CA MET A 21 -4.84 -22.34 18.66
C MET A 21 -3.80 -22.56 17.57
N ASN A 22 -4.22 -22.61 16.32
CA ASN A 22 -3.30 -22.66 15.17
C ASN A 22 -2.91 -21.27 14.69
N VAL A 23 -3.81 -20.30 14.89
CA VAL A 23 -3.63 -18.92 14.46
C VAL A 23 -4.37 -17.96 15.40
N ILE A 24 -3.77 -16.79 15.63
CA ILE A 24 -4.41 -15.68 16.33
C ILE A 24 -4.37 -14.45 15.41
N PHE A 25 -5.54 -13.82 15.21
CA PHE A 25 -5.65 -12.56 14.46
C PHE A 25 -5.68 -11.39 15.44
N GLY A 26 -4.75 -10.48 15.32
CA GLY A 26 -4.61 -9.33 16.20
C GLY A 26 -3.16 -9.06 16.59
N PRO A 27 -2.94 -8.20 17.59
CA PRO A 27 -3.92 -7.38 18.28
C PRO A 27 -4.30 -6.13 17.48
N MET A 28 -5.31 -5.40 17.98
CA MET A 28 -5.64 -4.08 17.43
C MET A 28 -4.79 -2.96 18.04
N HIS A 29 -4.27 -3.15 19.24
CA HIS A 29 -3.54 -2.14 20.00
C HIS A 29 -2.06 -2.48 20.13
N GLN A 30 -1.20 -1.50 19.85
CA GLN A 30 0.25 -1.66 19.79
C GLN A 30 0.84 -2.23 21.10
N GLN A 31 0.37 -1.78 22.26
CA GLN A 31 0.85 -2.26 23.56
C GLN A 31 0.61 -3.75 23.82
N GLN A 32 -0.27 -4.38 23.07
CA GLN A 32 -0.58 -5.80 23.15
C GLN A 32 0.27 -6.68 22.23
N ILE A 33 1.03 -6.10 21.31
CA ILE A 33 1.82 -6.86 20.32
C ILE A 33 2.86 -7.71 21.04
N LYS A 34 3.68 -7.12 21.90
CA LYS A 34 4.76 -7.82 22.58
C LYS A 34 4.29 -9.00 23.45
N PRO A 35 3.32 -8.84 24.38
CA PRO A 35 2.86 -9.99 25.15
C PRO A 35 2.20 -11.08 24.31
N LEU A 36 1.45 -10.69 23.25
CA LEU A 36 0.80 -11.66 22.37
C LEU A 36 1.80 -12.38 21.48
N SER A 37 2.82 -11.71 20.97
CA SER A 37 3.86 -12.32 20.15
C SER A 37 4.72 -13.31 20.95
N THR A 38 5.07 -12.98 22.17
CA THR A 38 5.78 -13.89 23.09
C THR A 38 4.94 -15.15 23.39
N PHE A 39 3.64 -14.98 23.59
CA PHE A 39 2.73 -16.12 23.81
C PHE A 39 2.62 -17.01 22.57
N ALA A 40 2.49 -16.39 21.38
CA ALA A 40 2.36 -17.10 20.11
C ALA A 40 3.62 -17.92 19.80
N GLU A 41 4.79 -17.35 19.94
CA GLU A 41 6.08 -18.03 19.74
C GLU A 41 6.24 -19.21 20.69
N LYS A 42 5.97 -19.04 21.98
CA LYS A 42 6.10 -20.07 23.00
C LYS A 42 5.19 -21.29 22.75
N ASN A 43 4.05 -21.10 22.10
CA ASN A 43 3.04 -22.13 21.89
C ASN A 43 2.94 -22.58 20.42
N ASP A 44 3.88 -22.19 19.57
CA ASP A 44 3.90 -22.51 18.14
C ASP A 44 2.60 -22.09 17.42
N ILE A 45 2.12 -20.87 17.73
CA ILE A 45 0.88 -20.32 17.19
C ILE A 45 1.24 -19.20 16.20
N ARG A 46 0.65 -19.22 15.03
CA ARG A 46 0.80 -18.14 14.05
C ARG A 46 0.09 -16.88 14.52
N LEU A 47 0.81 -15.77 14.59
CA LEU A 47 0.27 -14.46 14.98
C LEU A 47 0.15 -13.55 13.75
N VAL A 48 -1.06 -13.31 13.31
CA VAL A 48 -1.36 -12.44 12.18
C VAL A 48 -1.74 -11.06 12.68
N ILE A 49 -0.92 -10.04 12.37
CA ILE A 49 -1.12 -8.64 12.80
C ILE A 49 -1.65 -7.83 11.62
N PRO A 50 -2.98 -7.58 11.52
CA PRO A 50 -3.56 -6.95 10.34
C PRO A 50 -3.47 -5.43 10.33
N PHE A 51 -3.52 -4.76 11.48
CA PHE A 51 -3.79 -3.32 11.54
C PHE A 51 -2.55 -2.47 11.83
N SER A 52 -1.66 -2.93 12.71
CA SER A 52 -0.49 -2.15 13.10
C SER A 52 0.60 -2.24 12.04
N SER A 53 1.10 -1.07 11.60
CA SER A 53 2.35 -0.97 10.83
C SER A 53 3.57 -0.77 11.74
N LYS A 54 3.37 -0.71 13.06
CA LYS A 54 4.41 -0.49 14.06
C LYS A 54 4.61 -1.79 14.82
N GLY A 55 5.83 -2.24 14.93
CA GLY A 55 6.21 -3.42 15.69
C GLY A 55 7.55 -3.93 15.17
N GLU A 56 8.54 -3.92 16.04
CA GLU A 56 9.86 -4.48 15.73
C GLU A 56 9.90 -5.98 16.04
N GLU A 57 8.87 -6.51 16.67
CA GLU A 57 8.77 -7.89 17.09
C GLU A 57 8.88 -8.85 15.89
N VAL A 58 8.42 -8.45 14.71
CA VAL A 58 8.50 -9.26 13.48
C VAL A 58 9.95 -9.60 13.10
N PHE A 59 10.93 -8.79 13.50
CA PHE A 59 12.35 -9.05 13.18
C PHE A 59 12.97 -10.17 14.00
N ASN A 60 12.38 -10.51 15.16
CA ASN A 60 12.94 -11.45 16.12
C ASN A 60 11.99 -12.56 16.51
N ASN A 61 10.80 -12.64 15.87
CA ASN A 61 9.79 -13.64 16.20
C ASN A 61 9.23 -14.28 14.94
N PRO A 62 9.56 -15.55 14.67
CA PRO A 62 9.17 -16.25 13.44
C PRO A 62 7.66 -16.52 13.33
N ALA A 63 6.92 -16.43 14.44
CA ALA A 63 5.48 -16.69 14.45
C ALA A 63 4.65 -15.54 13.87
N ILE A 64 5.24 -14.36 13.64
CA ILE A 64 4.52 -13.15 13.24
C ILE A 64 4.34 -13.06 11.72
N TYR A 65 3.12 -12.71 11.31
CA TYR A 65 2.74 -12.29 9.96
C TYR A 65 2.18 -10.86 10.02
N GLN A 66 2.96 -9.89 9.57
CA GLN A 66 2.55 -8.48 9.57
C GLN A 66 1.93 -8.13 8.23
N ILE A 67 0.64 -7.76 8.22
CA ILE A 67 -0.13 -7.47 7.01
C ILE A 67 0.05 -6.01 6.59
N ASN A 68 -0.12 -5.07 7.52
CA ASN A 68 0.09 -3.65 7.29
C ASN A 68 1.56 -3.33 7.53
N THR A 69 2.35 -3.43 6.48
CA THR A 69 3.80 -3.19 6.51
C THR A 69 4.10 -1.69 6.43
N PRO A 70 5.07 -1.15 7.17
CA PRO A 70 5.54 0.22 7.01
C PRO A 70 5.91 0.49 5.55
N GLN A 71 5.56 1.67 5.03
CA GLN A 71 5.77 1.99 3.60
C GLN A 71 7.23 1.86 3.16
N SER A 72 8.19 2.19 4.04
CA SER A 72 9.63 2.07 3.73
C SER A 72 10.06 0.67 3.30
N TYR A 73 9.44 -0.37 3.84
CA TYR A 73 9.73 -1.75 3.43
C TYR A 73 9.15 -2.12 2.05
N LEU A 74 8.25 -1.29 1.51
CA LEU A 74 7.64 -1.49 0.20
C LEU A 74 8.37 -0.73 -0.92
N TYR A 75 9.26 0.19 -0.57
CA TYR A 75 9.88 1.09 -1.55
C TYR A 75 10.65 0.36 -2.65
N SER A 76 11.38 -0.70 -2.31
CA SER A 76 12.09 -1.52 -3.31
C SER A 76 11.14 -2.11 -4.36
N GLU A 77 9.99 -2.63 -3.92
CA GLU A 77 8.97 -3.16 -4.82
C GLU A 77 8.40 -2.05 -5.71
N VAL A 78 8.14 -0.87 -5.11
CA VAL A 78 7.63 0.28 -5.87
C VAL A 78 8.61 0.72 -6.95
N TYR A 79 9.92 0.79 -6.64
CA TYR A 79 10.95 1.20 -7.60
C TYR A 79 11.07 0.20 -8.74
N GLU A 80 11.10 -1.10 -8.43
CA GLU A 80 11.14 -2.16 -9.44
C GLU A 80 9.92 -2.11 -10.34
N HIS A 81 8.72 -2.02 -9.77
CA HIS A 81 7.49 -1.92 -10.55
C HIS A 81 7.43 -0.65 -11.38
N PHE A 82 7.90 0.47 -10.84
CA PHE A 82 7.98 1.73 -11.57
C PHE A 82 8.89 1.63 -12.80
N THR A 83 10.11 1.13 -12.62
CA THR A 83 11.07 1.00 -13.73
C THR A 83 10.65 -0.05 -14.76
N ARG A 84 9.89 -1.08 -14.34
CA ARG A 84 9.29 -2.07 -15.25
C ARG A 84 8.11 -1.48 -16.03
N GLN A 85 7.28 -0.63 -15.41
CA GLN A 85 6.16 0.04 -16.05
C GLN A 85 6.61 1.14 -17.03
N PHE A 86 7.68 1.86 -16.69
CA PHE A 86 8.17 3.02 -17.41
C PHE A 86 9.67 2.89 -17.77
N PRO A 87 10.07 1.91 -18.58
CA PRO A 87 11.49 1.56 -18.75
C PRO A 87 12.34 2.67 -19.39
N ASN A 88 11.74 3.58 -20.15
CA ASN A 88 12.42 4.67 -20.86
C ASN A 88 11.92 6.05 -20.49
N ALA A 89 11.24 6.21 -19.36
CA ALA A 89 10.67 7.49 -18.98
C ALA A 89 11.72 8.54 -18.63
N HIS A 90 11.30 9.78 -18.75
CA HIS A 90 11.93 10.95 -18.15
C HIS A 90 11.17 11.34 -16.89
N VAL A 91 11.83 11.31 -15.75
CA VAL A 91 11.17 11.59 -14.46
C VAL A 91 11.42 13.02 -14.03
N ILE A 92 10.35 13.76 -13.72
CA ILE A 92 10.39 15.14 -13.31
C ILE A 92 9.90 15.23 -11.86
N PHE A 93 10.82 15.44 -10.93
CA PHE A 93 10.48 15.64 -9.52
C PHE A 93 10.00 17.06 -9.29
N ILE A 94 8.88 17.23 -8.56
CA ILE A 94 8.37 18.54 -8.17
C ILE A 94 8.62 18.73 -6.68
N GLU A 95 9.52 19.66 -6.33
CA GLU A 95 9.89 19.92 -4.95
C GLU A 95 9.09 21.09 -4.35
N PRO A 96 8.62 20.97 -3.08
CA PRO A 96 8.00 22.09 -2.38
C PRO A 96 9.03 23.17 -2.06
N THR A 97 8.57 24.40 -1.89
CA THR A 97 9.40 25.52 -1.40
C THR A 97 9.66 25.42 0.10
N SER A 98 8.82 24.70 0.83
CA SER A 98 8.99 24.44 2.26
C SER A 98 9.88 23.22 2.50
N GLU A 99 10.52 23.15 3.68
CA GLU A 99 11.26 21.96 4.13
C GLU A 99 10.34 20.79 4.45
N ASP A 100 9.65 20.23 3.44
CA ASP A 100 8.87 19.01 3.59
C ASP A 100 9.75 17.79 3.26
N LYS A 101 10.06 17.02 4.30
CA LYS A 101 10.91 15.82 4.20
C LYS A 101 10.10 14.52 4.31
N GLU A 102 8.77 14.59 4.25
CA GLU A 102 7.91 13.40 4.46
C GLU A 102 8.26 12.24 3.51
N LYS A 103 8.55 12.55 2.26
CA LYS A 103 8.90 11.55 1.24
C LYS A 103 10.40 11.49 0.91
N ALA A 104 11.25 12.10 1.72
CA ALA A 104 12.68 12.22 1.43
C ALA A 104 13.37 10.86 1.22
N GLU A 105 13.07 9.87 2.05
CA GLU A 105 13.60 8.51 1.92
C GLU A 105 13.14 7.87 0.61
N PHE A 106 11.84 7.91 0.31
CA PHE A 106 11.27 7.40 -0.94
C PHE A 106 11.92 8.05 -2.16
N ILE A 107 12.01 9.39 -2.17
CA ILE A 107 12.57 10.15 -3.31
C ILE A 107 14.06 9.85 -3.48
N SER A 108 14.82 9.76 -2.39
CA SER A 108 16.24 9.42 -2.44
C SER A 108 16.47 8.05 -3.06
N GLY A 109 15.73 7.03 -2.61
CA GLY A 109 15.80 5.68 -3.16
C GLY A 109 15.34 5.61 -4.62
N MET A 110 14.25 6.31 -4.98
CA MET A 110 13.78 6.40 -6.36
C MET A 110 14.84 7.03 -7.27
N LYS A 111 15.44 8.15 -6.87
CA LYS A 111 16.53 8.81 -7.63
C LYS A 111 17.73 7.87 -7.82
N GLN A 112 18.08 7.08 -6.81
CA GLN A 112 19.15 6.09 -6.90
C GLN A 112 18.82 4.97 -7.88
N GLU A 113 17.60 4.43 -7.82
CA GLU A 113 17.14 3.38 -8.74
C GLU A 113 17.10 3.89 -10.19
N LEU A 114 16.54 5.06 -10.44
CA LEU A 114 16.52 5.68 -11.77
C LEU A 114 17.93 5.87 -12.33
N LYS A 115 18.86 6.32 -11.49
CA LYS A 115 20.28 6.47 -11.87
C LYS A 115 20.91 5.13 -12.21
N SER A 116 20.63 4.07 -11.45
CA SER A 116 21.17 2.72 -11.71
C SER A 116 20.68 2.15 -13.05
N LYS A 117 19.47 2.52 -13.47
CA LYS A 117 18.86 2.14 -14.76
C LYS A 117 19.22 3.08 -15.90
N GLY A 118 20.02 4.13 -15.68
CA GLY A 118 20.37 5.13 -16.70
C GLY A 118 19.19 5.99 -17.17
N MET A 119 18.14 6.09 -16.37
CA MET A 119 16.95 6.89 -16.70
C MET A 119 17.21 8.37 -16.48
N SER A 120 16.70 9.21 -17.37
CA SER A 120 16.86 10.65 -17.26
C SER A 120 15.91 11.24 -16.21
N MET A 121 16.39 12.24 -15.46
CA MET A 121 15.58 12.94 -14.47
C MET A 121 15.88 14.42 -14.42
N LYS A 122 14.89 15.21 -13.99
CA LYS A 122 14.97 16.65 -13.74
C LYS A 122 14.22 17.00 -12.47
N THR A 123 14.54 18.12 -11.86
CA THR A 123 13.80 18.65 -10.70
C THR A 123 13.29 20.04 -11.03
N VAL A 124 12.06 20.33 -10.66
CA VAL A 124 11.40 21.62 -10.76
C VAL A 124 10.79 21.99 -9.41
N ASN A 125 10.44 23.28 -9.23
CA ASN A 125 9.77 23.73 -8.01
C ASN A 125 8.24 23.65 -8.14
N GLU A 126 7.52 23.52 -7.01
CA GLU A 126 6.05 23.51 -6.97
C GLU A 126 5.37 24.77 -7.54
N ASN A 127 6.11 25.90 -7.63
CA ASN A 127 5.63 27.14 -8.21
C ASN A 127 6.03 27.29 -9.69
N ALA A 128 6.54 26.22 -10.33
CA ALA A 128 6.89 26.25 -11.74
C ALA A 128 5.66 26.57 -12.59
N THR A 129 5.82 27.54 -13.48
CA THR A 129 4.78 27.87 -14.47
C THR A 129 4.67 26.78 -15.52
N LYS A 130 3.55 26.78 -16.26
CA LYS A 130 3.36 25.86 -17.41
C LYS A 130 4.56 25.87 -18.36
N ASP A 131 5.12 27.04 -18.67
CA ASP A 131 6.25 27.14 -19.61
C ASP A 131 7.54 26.53 -19.03
N MET A 132 7.82 26.75 -17.75
CA MET A 132 8.94 26.07 -17.06
C MET A 132 8.76 24.54 -17.02
N LEU A 133 7.54 24.06 -16.83
CA LEU A 133 7.22 22.63 -16.88
C LEU A 133 7.39 22.10 -18.30
N LYS A 134 6.99 22.88 -19.33
CA LYS A 134 7.17 22.52 -20.74
C LYS A 134 8.66 22.35 -21.11
N GLU A 135 9.52 23.26 -20.64
CA GLU A 135 10.98 23.16 -20.81
C GLU A 135 11.61 21.95 -20.09
N ALA A 136 10.90 21.37 -19.14
CA ALA A 136 11.34 20.18 -18.43
C ALA A 136 11.04 18.88 -19.19
N LEU A 137 10.15 18.89 -20.17
CA LEU A 137 9.73 17.71 -20.91
C LEU A 137 10.83 17.20 -21.87
N ARG A 138 10.72 15.92 -22.19
CA ARG A 138 11.43 15.24 -23.28
C ARG A 138 10.42 14.75 -24.31
N SER A 139 10.55 15.19 -25.55
CA SER A 139 9.61 14.86 -26.63
C SER A 139 9.70 13.39 -27.09
N ASP A 140 10.81 12.74 -26.81
CA ASP A 140 11.12 11.35 -27.20
C ASP A 140 10.81 10.33 -26.08
N LYS A 141 10.22 10.77 -24.97
CA LYS A 141 10.00 9.91 -23.78
C LYS A 141 8.64 10.13 -23.14
N ASP A 142 8.19 9.15 -22.38
CA ASP A 142 7.12 9.34 -21.40
C ASP A 142 7.63 10.24 -20.28
N ASN A 143 6.90 11.28 -19.96
CA ASN A 143 7.26 12.26 -18.93
C ASN A 143 6.45 11.99 -17.67
N ILE A 144 7.12 11.58 -16.59
CA ILE A 144 6.47 11.21 -15.34
C ILE A 144 6.75 12.27 -14.28
N PHE A 145 5.72 12.99 -13.85
CA PHE A 145 5.83 13.93 -12.75
C PHE A 145 5.65 13.23 -11.41
N ILE A 146 6.60 13.43 -10.50
CA ILE A 146 6.57 12.87 -9.13
C ILE A 146 6.73 14.02 -8.14
N PRO A 147 5.66 14.46 -7.45
CA PRO A 147 5.80 15.42 -6.36
C PRO A 147 6.59 14.80 -5.20
N THR A 148 7.47 15.58 -4.57
CA THR A 148 8.25 15.10 -3.43
C THR A 148 7.51 15.23 -2.08
N SER A 149 6.21 15.53 -2.14
CA SER A 149 5.27 15.51 -1.01
C SER A 149 3.97 14.81 -1.44
N GLY A 150 3.45 13.96 -0.57
CA GLY A 150 2.16 13.27 -0.77
C GLY A 150 0.94 14.06 -0.31
N LYS A 151 1.13 15.25 0.27
CA LYS A 151 0.07 16.05 0.89
C LYS A 151 -0.88 16.67 -0.13
N ASN A 152 -2.16 16.80 0.26
CA ASN A 152 -3.19 17.43 -0.59
C ASN A 152 -2.83 18.86 -1.00
N VAL A 153 -2.15 19.61 -0.14
CA VAL A 153 -1.69 20.99 -0.45
C VAL A 153 -0.75 21.02 -1.65
N MET A 154 0.10 20.01 -1.83
CA MET A 154 0.96 19.89 -3.00
C MET A 154 0.10 19.68 -4.26
N LEU A 155 -0.88 18.77 -4.23
CA LEU A 155 -1.78 18.54 -5.36
C LEU A 155 -2.53 19.82 -5.77
N ILE A 156 -3.10 20.54 -4.80
CA ILE A 156 -3.81 21.81 -5.07
C ILE A 156 -2.92 22.82 -5.81
N LYS A 157 -1.64 22.86 -5.51
CA LYS A 157 -0.69 23.79 -6.16
C LYS A 157 -0.31 23.35 -7.58
N ILE A 158 0.02 22.07 -7.76
CA ILE A 158 0.62 21.60 -9.01
C ILE A 158 -0.39 21.21 -10.09
N LEU A 159 -1.56 20.64 -9.69
CA LEU A 159 -2.53 20.11 -10.66
C LEU A 159 -2.98 21.14 -11.69
N PRO A 160 -3.29 22.41 -11.35
CA PRO A 160 -3.71 23.39 -12.35
C PRO A 160 -2.66 23.63 -13.44
N GLN A 161 -1.37 23.70 -13.08
CA GLN A 161 -0.29 23.91 -14.04
C GLN A 161 -0.02 22.66 -14.90
N LEU A 162 -0.10 21.48 -14.32
CA LEU A 162 0.04 20.22 -15.07
C LEU A 162 -1.11 20.00 -16.06
N ILE A 163 -2.34 20.34 -15.68
CA ILE A 163 -3.51 20.27 -16.58
C ILE A 163 -3.33 21.24 -17.76
N LEU A 164 -2.94 22.49 -17.49
CA LEU A 164 -2.65 23.44 -18.55
C LEU A 164 -1.54 22.95 -19.48
N LEU A 165 -0.50 22.31 -18.91
CA LEU A 165 0.60 21.73 -19.69
C LEU A 165 0.10 20.63 -20.63
N VAL A 166 -0.67 19.67 -20.11
CA VAL A 166 -1.20 18.53 -20.92
C VAL A 166 -2.08 19.04 -22.07
N ARG A 167 -2.91 20.05 -21.80
CA ARG A 167 -3.75 20.66 -22.83
C ARG A 167 -2.96 21.43 -23.89
N ASP A 168 -1.82 22.02 -23.50
CA ASP A 168 -0.94 22.79 -24.40
C ASP A 168 0.02 21.87 -25.22
N THR A 169 0.21 20.64 -24.78
CA THR A 169 1.15 19.68 -25.36
C THR A 169 0.51 18.29 -25.55
N PRO A 170 -0.58 18.20 -26.34
CA PRO A 170 -1.36 16.94 -26.47
C PRO A 170 -0.55 15.80 -27.13
N GLU A 171 0.54 16.13 -27.85
CA GLU A 171 1.47 15.17 -28.44
C GLU A 171 2.44 14.55 -27.45
N GLN A 172 2.53 15.09 -26.24
CA GLN A 172 3.43 14.58 -25.20
C GLN A 172 2.74 13.53 -24.33
N ASN A 173 3.44 12.45 -24.05
CA ASN A 173 2.99 11.48 -23.04
C ASN A 173 3.36 12.00 -21.65
N ILE A 174 2.37 12.44 -20.92
CA ILE A 174 2.53 13.00 -19.57
C ILE A 174 1.70 12.19 -18.60
N HIS A 175 2.34 11.81 -17.48
CA HIS A 175 1.73 11.06 -16.38
C HIS A 175 2.09 11.71 -15.05
N LEU A 176 1.21 11.54 -14.08
CA LEU A 176 1.45 11.89 -12.69
C LEU A 176 1.61 10.61 -11.87
N PHE A 177 2.65 10.50 -11.06
CA PHE A 177 2.87 9.36 -10.18
C PHE A 177 2.95 9.79 -8.71
N GLY A 178 2.23 9.10 -7.83
CA GLY A 178 2.17 9.49 -6.43
C GLY A 178 1.99 8.34 -5.44
N TYR A 179 1.28 8.61 -4.38
CA TYR A 179 1.37 7.92 -3.10
C TYR A 179 0.05 7.30 -2.65
N PRO A 180 0.09 6.30 -1.74
CA PRO A 180 -1.11 5.60 -1.25
C PRO A 180 -2.18 6.52 -0.66
N GLU A 181 -1.77 7.60 0.01
CA GLU A 181 -2.67 8.57 0.63
C GLU A 181 -3.55 9.32 -0.37
N TRP A 182 -3.18 9.37 -1.66
CA TRP A 182 -3.98 10.02 -2.70
C TRP A 182 -5.34 9.37 -2.91
N GLN A 183 -5.50 8.13 -2.49
CA GLN A 183 -6.82 7.47 -2.46
C GLN A 183 -7.82 8.24 -1.61
N THR A 184 -7.37 8.92 -0.56
CA THR A 184 -8.23 9.75 0.30
C THR A 184 -8.60 11.09 -0.32
N TYR A 185 -7.86 11.52 -1.35
CA TYR A 185 -8.08 12.79 -2.08
C TYR A 185 -8.79 12.60 -3.43
N THR A 186 -9.09 11.36 -3.80
CA THR A 186 -9.69 11.03 -5.10
C THR A 186 -10.98 11.80 -5.35
N ARG A 187 -11.83 11.99 -4.32
CA ARG A 187 -13.08 12.74 -4.47
C ARG A 187 -12.85 14.17 -4.93
N ASP A 188 -11.79 14.82 -4.45
CA ASP A 188 -11.54 16.24 -4.71
C ASP A 188 -10.77 16.48 -6.02
N HIS A 189 -10.05 15.45 -6.51
CA HIS A 189 -9.13 15.54 -7.65
C HIS A 189 -9.42 14.54 -8.77
N LEU A 190 -10.60 13.91 -8.78
CA LEU A 190 -10.92 12.79 -9.68
C LEU A 190 -10.69 13.13 -11.15
N GLU A 191 -11.24 14.27 -11.62
CA GLU A 191 -11.10 14.71 -13.01
C GLU A 191 -9.65 14.97 -13.38
N SER A 192 -8.90 15.64 -12.48
CA SER A 192 -7.48 15.91 -12.67
C SER A 192 -6.65 14.63 -12.75
N PHE A 193 -6.97 13.63 -11.93
CA PHE A 193 -6.27 12.35 -11.97
C PHE A 193 -6.51 11.61 -13.29
N PHE A 194 -7.71 11.64 -13.84
CA PHE A 194 -7.98 11.08 -15.15
C PHE A 194 -7.27 11.84 -16.27
N GLU A 195 -7.33 13.17 -16.25
CA GLU A 195 -6.73 13.99 -17.30
C GLU A 195 -5.20 13.86 -17.35
N LEU A 196 -4.55 13.67 -16.18
CA LEU A 196 -3.11 13.49 -16.05
C LEU A 196 -2.64 12.03 -16.16
N ASP A 197 -3.52 11.10 -16.50
CA ASP A 197 -3.20 9.66 -16.54
C ASP A 197 -2.42 9.24 -15.29
N THR A 198 -3.02 9.46 -14.13
CA THR A 198 -2.35 9.41 -12.83
C THR A 198 -2.18 7.99 -12.34
N TYR A 199 -1.00 7.70 -11.82
CA TYR A 199 -0.69 6.47 -11.11
C TYR A 199 -0.39 6.75 -9.65
N PHE A 200 -0.75 5.84 -8.77
CA PHE A 200 -0.18 5.79 -7.42
C PHE A 200 -0.02 4.34 -6.97
N TYR A 201 0.97 4.10 -6.13
CA TYR A 201 1.17 2.78 -5.56
C TYR A 201 0.33 2.57 -4.31
N SER A 202 -0.03 1.32 -4.02
CA SER A 202 -0.72 0.95 -2.79
C SER A 202 -0.58 -0.55 -2.47
N SER A 203 -0.75 -0.90 -1.20
CA SER A 203 -0.94 -2.28 -0.73
C SER A 203 -2.43 -2.60 -0.50
N PHE A 204 -3.28 -1.58 -0.50
CA PHE A 204 -4.71 -1.67 -0.23
C PHE A 204 -5.48 -0.88 -1.27
N TYR A 205 -6.35 -1.53 -1.99
CA TYR A 205 -7.23 -0.84 -2.93
C TYR A 205 -8.51 -1.64 -3.14
N THR A 206 -9.65 -0.96 -3.04
CA THR A 206 -10.95 -1.54 -3.32
C THR A 206 -11.60 -0.79 -4.47
N ASN A 207 -11.90 -1.49 -5.55
CA ASN A 207 -12.87 -0.99 -6.51
C ASN A 207 -14.28 -1.31 -5.99
N THR A 208 -14.97 -0.29 -5.52
CA THR A 208 -16.32 -0.42 -4.94
C THR A 208 -17.37 -0.89 -5.94
N LEU A 209 -17.08 -0.88 -7.24
CA LEU A 209 -17.95 -1.35 -8.30
C LEU A 209 -17.77 -2.85 -8.59
N PHE A 210 -16.77 -3.50 -8.04
CA PHE A 210 -16.60 -4.94 -8.23
C PHE A 210 -17.68 -5.74 -7.51
N PRO A 211 -18.21 -6.79 -8.16
CA PRO A 211 -19.25 -7.63 -7.56
C PRO A 211 -18.89 -8.15 -6.17
N ALA A 212 -17.64 -8.56 -5.96
CA ALA A 212 -17.17 -9.05 -4.66
C ALA A 212 -17.20 -7.95 -3.57
N ALA A 213 -16.84 -6.71 -3.90
CA ALA A 213 -16.88 -5.59 -2.98
C ALA A 213 -18.35 -5.20 -2.65
N ILE A 214 -19.21 -5.17 -3.64
CA ILE A 214 -20.65 -4.92 -3.48
C ILE A 214 -21.27 -6.01 -2.59
N GLN A 215 -21.01 -7.28 -2.89
CA GLN A 215 -21.55 -8.41 -2.12
C GLN A 215 -21.06 -8.36 -0.67
N PHE A 216 -19.77 -8.08 -0.44
CA PHE A 216 -19.23 -7.95 0.90
C PHE A 216 -19.91 -6.83 1.68
N THR A 217 -20.06 -5.65 1.08
CA THR A 217 -20.68 -4.48 1.71
C THR A 217 -22.14 -4.76 2.07
N ASN A 218 -22.90 -5.37 1.16
CA ASN A 218 -24.29 -5.75 1.40
C ASN A 218 -24.41 -6.80 2.52
N ASN A 219 -23.54 -7.81 2.52
CA ASN A 219 -23.50 -8.81 3.57
C ASN A 219 -23.12 -8.20 4.92
N TYR A 220 -22.13 -7.31 4.95
CA TYR A 220 -21.71 -6.61 6.17
C TYR A 220 -22.88 -5.81 6.76
N HIS A 221 -23.57 -5.02 5.94
CA HIS A 221 -24.76 -4.29 6.38
C HIS A 221 -25.86 -5.21 6.91
N LYS A 222 -26.13 -6.31 6.20
CA LYS A 222 -27.13 -7.31 6.62
C LYS A 222 -26.81 -7.94 7.97
N TRP A 223 -25.53 -8.27 8.23
CA TRP A 223 -25.10 -8.97 9.45
C TRP A 223 -24.97 -8.06 10.66
N TYR A 224 -24.53 -6.82 10.44
CA TYR A 224 -24.21 -5.90 11.53
C TYR A 224 -25.16 -4.71 11.64
N SER A 225 -26.12 -4.54 10.72
CA SER A 225 -27.02 -3.39 10.65
C SER A 225 -26.29 -2.04 10.70
N LYS A 226 -25.09 -1.99 10.13
CA LYS A 226 -24.20 -0.82 10.10
C LYS A 226 -23.46 -0.80 8.78
N ASP A 227 -23.13 0.41 8.32
CA ASP A 227 -22.26 0.59 7.17
C ASP A 227 -20.78 0.39 7.56
N LEU A 228 -19.97 0.01 6.55
CA LEU A 228 -18.52 0.00 6.72
C LEU A 228 -18.03 1.40 7.04
N VAL A 229 -17.15 1.51 8.02
CA VAL A 229 -16.50 2.78 8.33
C VAL A 229 -15.65 3.21 7.14
N SER A 230 -15.92 4.43 6.65
CA SER A 230 -15.15 5.05 5.57
C SER A 230 -13.75 5.43 6.07
N LYS A 231 -12.86 4.47 6.06
CA LYS A 231 -11.43 4.63 6.35
C LYS A 231 -10.60 3.88 5.33
N PHE A 232 -9.38 4.32 5.15
CA PHE A 232 -8.39 3.65 4.32
C PHE A 232 -7.22 3.15 5.18
N PRO A 233 -6.92 1.84 5.13
CA PRO A 233 -7.74 0.76 4.56
C PRO A 233 -9.07 0.56 5.31
N SER A 234 -10.09 -0.03 4.65
CA SER A 234 -11.32 -0.47 5.31
C SER A 234 -11.01 -1.66 6.22
N TYR A 235 -11.19 -1.50 7.52
CA TYR A 235 -10.84 -2.54 8.50
C TYR A 235 -11.69 -3.80 8.37
N GLY A 236 -12.96 -3.68 7.98
CA GLY A 236 -13.81 -4.83 7.74
C GLY A 236 -13.32 -5.69 6.57
N MET A 237 -12.96 -5.04 5.46
CA MET A 237 -12.42 -5.74 4.28
C MET A 237 -11.03 -6.31 4.57
N LEU A 238 -10.17 -5.57 5.27
CA LEU A 238 -8.85 -6.03 5.67
C LEU A 238 -8.92 -7.28 6.55
N GLY A 239 -9.83 -7.28 7.55
CA GLY A 239 -10.06 -8.43 8.40
C GLY A 239 -10.59 -9.64 7.64
N PHE A 240 -11.53 -9.41 6.70
CA PHE A 240 -12.07 -10.48 5.84
C PHE A 240 -11.00 -11.09 4.94
N ASP A 241 -10.27 -10.27 4.17
CA ASP A 241 -9.23 -10.74 3.26
C ASP A 241 -8.15 -11.51 4.01
N THR A 242 -7.71 -10.96 5.16
CA THR A 242 -6.69 -11.59 6.02
C THR A 242 -7.17 -12.92 6.58
N GLY A 243 -8.39 -12.96 7.15
CA GLY A 243 -8.97 -14.19 7.67
C GLY A 243 -9.15 -15.24 6.59
N PHE A 244 -9.68 -14.85 5.43
CA PHE A 244 -9.89 -15.74 4.30
C PHE A 244 -8.57 -16.33 3.79
N PHE A 245 -7.52 -15.50 3.66
CA PHE A 245 -6.19 -15.96 3.23
C PHE A 245 -5.63 -17.01 4.17
N PHE A 246 -5.53 -16.72 5.45
CA PHE A 246 -4.91 -17.63 6.41
C PHE A 246 -5.75 -18.88 6.69
N LEU A 247 -7.06 -18.76 6.83
CA LEU A 247 -7.93 -19.92 7.09
C LEU A 247 -7.95 -20.88 5.89
N LYS A 248 -8.02 -20.35 4.67
CA LYS A 248 -7.93 -21.18 3.46
C LYS A 248 -6.55 -21.83 3.32
N GLY A 249 -5.49 -21.07 3.62
CA GLY A 249 -4.12 -21.58 3.60
C GLY A 249 -3.91 -22.71 4.61
N LEU A 250 -4.33 -22.51 5.86
CA LEU A 250 -4.25 -23.52 6.91
C LEU A 250 -5.09 -24.77 6.58
N SER A 251 -6.30 -24.59 6.06
CA SER A 251 -7.15 -25.71 5.63
C SER A 251 -6.52 -26.54 4.52
N ARG A 252 -5.74 -25.91 3.62
CA ARG A 252 -5.12 -26.59 2.48
C ARG A 252 -3.75 -27.20 2.79
N TYR A 253 -2.94 -26.48 3.57
CA TYR A 253 -1.52 -26.80 3.76
C TYR A 253 -1.15 -27.13 5.21
N GLY A 254 -2.02 -26.88 6.17
CA GLY A 254 -1.78 -27.19 7.60
C GLY A 254 -0.48 -26.52 8.11
N SER A 255 0.42 -27.34 8.68
CA SER A 255 1.75 -26.94 9.15
C SER A 255 2.65 -26.40 8.03
N GLU A 256 2.43 -26.87 6.78
CA GLU A 256 3.25 -26.49 5.62
C GLU A 256 2.81 -25.16 4.97
N LEU A 257 1.97 -24.35 5.62
CA LEU A 257 1.48 -23.09 5.08
C LEU A 257 2.64 -22.18 4.66
N GLU A 258 3.68 -22.07 5.48
CA GLU A 258 4.82 -21.15 5.24
C GLU A 258 5.54 -21.44 3.94
N ASN A 259 5.78 -22.73 3.66
CA ASN A 259 6.43 -23.18 2.42
C ASN A 259 5.52 -23.02 1.18
N ASN A 260 4.24 -22.76 1.39
CA ASN A 260 3.25 -22.68 0.32
C ASN A 260 2.59 -21.30 0.18
N LEU A 261 3.03 -20.29 0.95
CA LEU A 261 2.54 -18.92 0.82
C LEU A 261 2.58 -18.39 -0.63
N PRO A 262 3.66 -18.62 -1.42
CA PRO A 262 3.71 -18.17 -2.80
C PRO A 262 2.68 -18.86 -3.73
N LYS A 263 2.16 -20.03 -3.34
CA LYS A 263 1.15 -20.78 -4.12
C LYS A 263 -0.29 -20.37 -3.78
N MET A 264 -0.45 -19.48 -2.81
CA MET A 264 -1.75 -18.96 -2.41
C MET A 264 -2.26 -17.95 -3.43
N ASN A 265 -2.98 -18.41 -4.42
CA ASN A 265 -3.64 -17.56 -5.40
C ASN A 265 -5.08 -17.28 -4.96
N LEU A 266 -5.32 -16.07 -4.45
CA LEU A 266 -6.63 -15.59 -4.02
C LEU A 266 -6.89 -14.22 -4.63
N THR A 267 -8.15 -13.96 -4.95
CA THR A 267 -8.58 -12.61 -5.37
C THR A 267 -9.18 -11.91 -4.16
N PRO A 268 -8.42 -11.09 -3.44
CA PRO A 268 -8.91 -10.36 -2.30
C PRO A 268 -9.84 -9.21 -2.73
N ILE A 269 -10.64 -8.71 -1.79
CA ILE A 269 -11.49 -7.54 -2.02
C ILE A 269 -10.66 -6.26 -2.03
N GLN A 270 -9.71 -6.15 -1.09
CA GLN A 270 -8.90 -4.95 -0.87
C GLN A 270 -7.40 -5.23 -0.81
N THR A 271 -6.99 -6.28 -0.09
CA THR A 271 -5.62 -6.47 0.38
C THR A 271 -4.90 -7.51 -0.45
N GLY A 272 -3.86 -7.12 -1.19
CA GLY A 272 -2.97 -8.08 -1.82
C GLY A 272 -2.02 -8.74 -0.78
N PHE A 273 -1.55 -9.95 -1.09
CA PHE A 273 -0.63 -10.68 -0.22
C PHE A 273 0.59 -11.16 -1.00
N LYS A 274 1.78 -10.79 -0.51
CA LYS A 274 3.09 -11.28 -0.92
C LYS A 274 3.96 -11.31 0.32
N PHE A 275 4.03 -12.44 0.98
CA PHE A 275 4.79 -12.58 2.23
C PHE A 275 6.24 -12.90 1.97
N GLU A 276 7.13 -12.14 2.58
CA GLU A 276 8.56 -12.39 2.61
C GLU A 276 9.04 -12.44 4.06
N ARG A 277 9.91 -13.40 4.36
CA ARG A 277 10.53 -13.50 5.67
C ARG A 277 11.56 -12.38 5.83
N VAL A 278 11.51 -11.66 6.94
CA VAL A 278 12.39 -10.50 7.16
C VAL A 278 13.86 -10.88 7.33
N ASN A 279 14.13 -12.04 7.91
CA ASN A 279 15.46 -12.64 8.10
C ASN A 279 15.30 -14.08 8.60
N ASN A 280 16.40 -14.79 8.87
CA ASN A 280 16.39 -16.19 9.30
C ASN A 280 15.68 -16.46 10.64
N TRP A 281 15.53 -15.45 11.49
CA TRP A 281 15.00 -15.55 12.85
C TRP A 281 13.65 -14.83 13.02
N GLY A 282 13.29 -14.02 12.05
CA GLY A 282 12.10 -13.19 12.10
C GLY A 282 10.89 -13.82 11.43
N GLY A 283 9.79 -13.11 11.52
CA GLY A 283 8.53 -13.44 10.90
C GLY A 283 8.43 -12.98 9.44
N PHE A 284 7.21 -12.78 9.01
CA PHE A 284 6.87 -12.40 7.65
C PHE A 284 6.27 -11.00 7.59
N ILE A 285 6.65 -10.24 6.58
CA ILE A 285 6.02 -8.98 6.21
C ILE A 285 5.32 -9.13 4.85
N ASN A 286 4.21 -8.44 4.69
CA ASN A 286 3.51 -8.36 3.43
C ASN A 286 4.16 -7.28 2.55
N LYS A 287 4.74 -7.68 1.43
CA LYS A 287 5.39 -6.79 0.46
C LYS A 287 4.57 -6.56 -0.81
N LYS A 288 3.31 -6.98 -0.83
CA LYS A 288 2.47 -6.78 -2.01
C LYS A 288 2.22 -5.30 -2.27
N VAL A 289 2.60 -4.89 -3.46
CA VAL A 289 2.35 -3.56 -4.02
C VAL A 289 1.71 -3.72 -5.38
N PHE A 290 0.78 -2.84 -5.70
CA PHE A 290 0.18 -2.68 -7.02
C PHE A 290 0.05 -1.19 -7.34
N PHE A 291 -0.11 -0.87 -8.62
CA PHE A 291 -0.39 0.50 -9.03
C PHE A 291 -1.86 0.63 -9.39
N ILE A 292 -2.44 1.76 -9.01
CA ILE A 292 -3.76 2.20 -9.45
C ILE A 292 -3.55 3.27 -10.51
N ARG A 293 -4.15 3.08 -11.67
CA ARG A 293 -4.09 4.01 -12.79
C ARG A 293 -5.46 4.60 -13.06
N PHE A 294 -5.51 5.91 -13.17
CA PHE A 294 -6.65 6.68 -13.66
C PHE A 294 -6.36 7.04 -15.11
N THR A 295 -6.96 6.32 -16.06
CA THR A 295 -6.67 6.50 -17.49
C THR A 295 -7.41 7.70 -18.08
N LYS A 296 -6.87 8.28 -19.13
CA LYS A 296 -7.54 9.37 -19.89
C LYS A 296 -8.91 8.97 -20.47
N ASN A 297 -9.22 7.67 -20.53
CA ASN A 297 -10.53 7.14 -20.94
C ASN A 297 -11.52 7.00 -19.77
N PHE A 298 -11.24 7.60 -18.62
CA PHE A 298 -12.04 7.51 -17.40
C PHE A 298 -12.17 6.10 -16.83
N GLU A 299 -11.16 5.27 -17.02
CA GLU A 299 -11.11 3.93 -16.46
C GLU A 299 -10.17 3.88 -15.25
N LEU A 300 -10.56 3.09 -14.26
CA LEU A 300 -9.72 2.74 -13.11
C LEU A 300 -9.11 1.36 -13.33
N VAL A 301 -7.80 1.29 -13.43
CA VAL A 301 -7.07 0.05 -13.68
C VAL A 301 -6.17 -0.27 -12.49
N LYS A 302 -6.27 -1.47 -11.96
CA LYS A 302 -5.33 -2.03 -10.99
C LYS A 302 -4.26 -2.81 -11.75
N LEU A 303 -3.02 -2.33 -11.70
CA LEU A 303 -1.86 -3.02 -12.26
C LEU A 303 -1.23 -3.86 -11.14
N ASP A 304 -1.32 -5.15 -11.29
CA ASP A 304 -0.76 -6.13 -10.38
C ASP A 304 0.54 -6.69 -10.98
N PHE A 305 1.63 -6.58 -10.25
CA PHE A 305 2.94 -7.06 -10.66
C PHE A 305 3.23 -8.38 -9.93
N GLU A 306 3.32 -9.46 -10.66
CA GLU A 306 3.73 -10.78 -10.18
C GLU A 306 5.26 -10.94 -10.23
#